data_132d3ab2b4e6b4ab8f358d45cf4b0e5c
#
_entry.id   132d3ab2b4e6b4ab8f358d45cf4b0e5c
#
_cell.length_a   1.000
_cell.length_b   1.000
_cell.length_c   1.000
_cell.angle_alpha   90.00
_cell.angle_beta   90.00
_cell.angle_gamma   90.00
#
_symmetry.space_group_name_H-M   'P 1'
#
loop_
_entity.id
_entity.type
_entity.pdbx_description
1 polymer ?
#
loop_
_entity_poly.entity_id
_entity_poly.type
_entity_poly.pdbx_seq_one_letter_code
_entity_poly.pdbx_strand_id
1 'polypeptide(L)'
;VMNNADLCPNTAAGETVDANGCAASQYDADGDGVPDLIDQCPGTPSGVTVGTDGCNYPPVCDISYEDGVGNVVSLQSQLEMGTGTSSSSLSLPTGTYQFIVECADPELDALSMTVTIDGGSAMLFTGSPLSTGEITVPVQDGMTLSKTITYYWTDGSNYGTYEIEVSLIGDDDADPNTGWLPGFELWITLLAIITTLFFNRTRKII
;
A
#
# COMPACT_ATOMS: atom_id res chain seq x y z
N VAL A 1 40.86 -22.08 -11.58
CA VAL A 1 41.61 -22.10 -10.30
C VAL A 1 41.53 -23.50 -9.73
N MET A 2 42.57 -24.00 -9.04
CA MET A 2 42.54 -25.32 -8.42
C MET A 2 41.71 -25.31 -7.14
N ASN A 3 40.93 -26.38 -6.88
CA ASN A 3 39.92 -26.48 -5.79
C ASN A 3 40.32 -25.95 -4.40
N ASN A 4 41.60 -25.95 -4.05
CA ASN A 4 42.05 -25.51 -2.73
C ASN A 4 42.27 -23.98 -2.62
N ALA A 5 42.24 -23.27 -3.76
CA ALA A 5 42.35 -21.80 -3.81
C ALA A 5 41.14 -21.15 -4.48
N ASP A 6 40.16 -21.96 -4.83
CA ASP A 6 38.90 -21.51 -5.43
C ASP A 6 37.93 -21.12 -4.33
N LEU A 7 37.64 -19.82 -4.22
CA LEU A 7 36.69 -19.25 -3.25
C LEU A 7 35.24 -19.24 -3.76
N CYS A 8 35.08 -19.39 -5.10
CA CYS A 8 33.78 -19.36 -5.75
C CYS A 8 33.53 -20.65 -6.55
N PRO A 9 33.18 -21.76 -5.85
CA PRO A 9 32.88 -23.03 -6.53
C PRO A 9 31.64 -22.87 -7.43
N ASN A 10 31.59 -23.70 -8.49
CA ASN A 10 30.48 -23.73 -9.45
C ASN A 10 30.41 -22.54 -10.43
N THR A 11 31.53 -21.90 -10.71
CA THR A 11 31.60 -20.89 -11.79
C THR A 11 31.11 -21.50 -13.11
N ALA A 12 30.25 -20.77 -13.81
CA ALA A 12 29.68 -21.24 -15.07
C ALA A 12 30.78 -21.44 -16.15
N ALA A 13 30.64 -22.48 -16.96
CA ALA A 13 31.60 -22.79 -17.97
C ALA A 13 31.71 -21.66 -19.01
N GLY A 14 32.91 -21.13 -19.19
CA GLY A 14 33.21 -20.06 -20.15
C GLY A 14 33.28 -18.66 -19.54
N GLU A 15 32.98 -18.49 -18.27
CA GLU A 15 33.20 -17.23 -17.58
C GLU A 15 34.67 -16.98 -17.26
N THR A 16 35.06 -15.72 -17.30
CA THR A 16 36.39 -15.28 -16.89
C THR A 16 36.41 -15.11 -15.37
N VAL A 17 37.37 -15.79 -14.72
CA VAL A 17 37.55 -15.75 -13.28
C VAL A 17 38.76 -14.92 -12.87
N ASP A 18 38.70 -14.35 -11.69
CA ASP A 18 39.84 -13.67 -11.05
C ASP A 18 40.85 -14.64 -10.40
N ALA A 19 41.79 -14.11 -9.63
CA ALA A 19 42.81 -14.90 -8.93
C ALA A 19 42.22 -15.82 -7.84
N ASN A 20 41.01 -15.52 -7.36
CA ASN A 20 40.29 -16.29 -6.34
C ASN A 20 39.35 -17.35 -6.94
N GLY A 21 39.26 -17.41 -8.27
CA GLY A 21 38.35 -18.32 -8.98
C GLY A 21 36.92 -17.78 -9.12
N CYS A 22 36.68 -16.52 -8.78
CA CYS A 22 35.36 -15.90 -8.82
C CYS A 22 35.13 -15.23 -10.17
N ALA A 23 33.97 -15.49 -10.78
CA ALA A 23 33.47 -14.71 -11.90
C ALA A 23 32.73 -13.46 -11.39
N ALA A 24 32.58 -12.43 -12.25
CA ALA A 24 31.84 -11.23 -11.91
C ALA A 24 30.38 -11.51 -11.53
N SER A 25 29.79 -12.56 -12.10
CA SER A 25 28.43 -13.03 -11.80
C SER A 25 28.26 -13.70 -10.43
N GLN A 26 29.35 -13.91 -9.69
CA GLN A 26 29.37 -14.58 -8.39
C GLN A 26 29.66 -13.60 -7.23
N TYR A 27 30.00 -12.34 -7.53
CA TYR A 27 30.15 -11.33 -6.51
C TYR A 27 28.77 -10.87 -6.03
N ASP A 28 28.59 -10.85 -4.71
CA ASP A 28 27.41 -10.43 -3.98
C ASP A 28 27.94 -9.76 -2.69
N ALA A 29 28.05 -8.44 -2.75
CA ALA A 29 28.79 -7.66 -1.75
C ALA A 29 28.03 -7.49 -0.43
N ASP A 30 26.71 -7.43 -0.48
CA ASP A 30 25.85 -7.26 0.70
C ASP A 30 25.26 -8.59 1.20
N GLY A 31 25.32 -9.64 0.36
CA GLY A 31 24.92 -10.99 0.74
C GLY A 31 23.43 -11.23 0.74
N ASP A 32 22.68 -10.49 -0.07
CA ASP A 32 21.23 -10.62 -0.21
C ASP A 32 20.83 -11.77 -1.15
N GLY A 33 21.78 -12.33 -1.90
CA GLY A 33 21.59 -13.45 -2.84
C GLY A 33 21.47 -13.02 -4.30
N VAL A 34 21.55 -11.71 -4.60
CA VAL A 34 21.55 -11.16 -5.95
C VAL A 34 22.96 -10.67 -6.29
N PRO A 35 23.57 -11.14 -7.38
CA PRO A 35 24.92 -10.72 -7.74
C PRO A 35 25.02 -9.22 -8.04
N ASP A 36 26.12 -8.58 -7.61
CA ASP A 36 26.43 -7.14 -7.80
C ASP A 36 26.16 -6.64 -9.22
N LEU A 37 26.34 -7.53 -10.23
CA LEU A 37 26.18 -7.17 -11.65
C LEU A 37 24.74 -6.81 -12.03
N ILE A 38 23.76 -7.38 -11.35
CA ILE A 38 22.32 -7.20 -11.62
C ILE A 38 21.57 -6.58 -10.44
N ASP A 39 22.25 -6.43 -9.31
CA ASP A 39 21.71 -5.80 -8.12
C ASP A 39 21.55 -4.30 -8.33
N GLN A 40 20.31 -3.81 -8.13
CA GLN A 40 19.94 -2.39 -8.21
C GLN A 40 19.94 -1.71 -6.83
N CYS A 41 19.97 -2.51 -5.77
CA CYS A 41 19.91 -2.05 -4.38
C CYS A 41 21.13 -2.52 -3.56
N PRO A 42 22.37 -2.13 -3.95
CA PRO A 42 23.58 -2.59 -3.30
C PRO A 42 23.62 -2.06 -1.85
N GLY A 43 23.48 -2.94 -0.91
CA GLY A 43 23.46 -2.67 0.52
C GLY A 43 22.19 -3.16 1.21
N THR A 44 21.38 -4.00 0.56
CA THR A 44 20.27 -4.70 1.18
C THR A 44 20.82 -5.69 2.21
N PRO A 45 20.36 -5.64 3.49
CA PRO A 45 20.92 -6.53 4.51
C PRO A 45 20.69 -8.00 4.21
N SER A 46 21.71 -8.83 4.41
CA SER A 46 21.58 -10.29 4.28
C SER A 46 20.45 -10.85 5.13
N GLY A 47 19.58 -11.65 4.51
CA GLY A 47 18.42 -12.27 5.16
C GLY A 47 17.13 -11.51 5.01
N VAL A 48 17.15 -10.35 4.38
CA VAL A 48 15.93 -9.67 3.87
C VAL A 48 15.51 -10.37 2.56
N THR A 49 14.22 -10.58 2.38
CA THR A 49 13.69 -11.09 1.10
C THR A 49 13.79 -9.98 0.06
N VAL A 50 14.33 -10.32 -1.12
CA VAL A 50 14.52 -9.35 -2.20
C VAL A 50 13.96 -9.88 -3.51
N GLY A 51 13.61 -8.97 -4.40
CA GLY A 51 13.27 -9.29 -5.78
C GLY A 51 14.48 -9.75 -6.59
N THR A 52 14.27 -10.07 -7.85
CA THR A 52 15.36 -10.51 -8.77
C THR A 52 16.37 -9.41 -9.08
N ASP A 53 16.12 -8.21 -8.66
CA ASP A 53 16.94 -7.00 -8.81
C ASP A 53 17.65 -6.56 -7.51
N GLY A 54 17.60 -7.40 -6.45
CA GLY A 54 18.24 -7.12 -5.17
C GLY A 54 17.49 -6.12 -4.27
N CYS A 55 16.32 -5.67 -4.70
CA CYS A 55 15.53 -4.70 -3.93
C CYS A 55 14.44 -5.38 -3.11
N ASN A 56 14.18 -4.84 -1.92
CA ASN A 56 13.01 -5.14 -1.10
C ASN A 56 12.05 -3.95 -1.20
N TYR A 57 10.88 -4.19 -1.76
CA TYR A 57 9.88 -3.16 -2.00
C TYR A 57 8.81 -3.17 -0.91
N PRO A 58 8.25 -2.01 -0.56
CA PRO A 58 7.12 -1.96 0.36
C PRO A 58 5.87 -2.60 -0.28
N PRO A 59 4.95 -3.14 0.54
CA PRO A 59 3.72 -3.73 0.03
C PRO A 59 2.85 -2.71 -0.67
N VAL A 60 2.09 -3.18 -1.65
CA VAL A 60 1.12 -2.40 -2.42
C VAL A 60 -0.28 -2.75 -1.96
N CYS A 61 -1.08 -1.75 -1.64
CA CYS A 61 -2.41 -1.92 -1.08
C CYS A 61 -3.50 -1.24 -1.91
N ASP A 62 -4.66 -1.87 -1.94
CA ASP A 62 -5.92 -1.30 -2.37
C ASP A 62 -6.77 -1.00 -1.14
N ILE A 63 -7.25 0.23 -1.02
CA ILE A 63 -8.09 0.68 0.09
C ILE A 63 -9.46 1.05 -0.46
N SER A 64 -10.50 0.45 0.09
CA SER A 64 -11.89 0.68 -0.30
C SER A 64 -12.79 0.75 0.91
N TYR A 65 -13.99 1.28 0.71
CA TYR A 65 -15.08 1.12 1.66
C TYR A 65 -16.37 0.74 0.95
N GLU A 66 -17.24 0.04 1.68
CA GLU A 66 -18.61 -0.27 1.27
C GLU A 66 -19.58 0.54 2.13
N ASP A 67 -20.58 1.14 1.50
CA ASP A 67 -21.66 1.82 2.19
C ASP A 67 -22.74 0.83 2.66
N GLY A 68 -23.68 1.31 3.51
CA GLY A 68 -24.75 0.47 4.07
C GLY A 68 -25.76 -0.07 3.05
N VAL A 69 -25.61 0.23 1.75
CA VAL A 69 -26.46 -0.29 0.65
C VAL A 69 -25.68 -1.17 -0.33
N GLY A 70 -24.40 -1.43 -0.06
CA GLY A 70 -23.57 -2.36 -0.82
C GLY A 70 -22.81 -1.75 -1.98
N ASN A 71 -22.65 -0.41 -2.03
CA ASN A 71 -21.78 0.22 -3.02
C ASN A 71 -20.34 0.23 -2.53
N VAL A 72 -19.43 -0.34 -3.31
CA VAL A 72 -17.99 -0.32 -3.03
C VAL A 72 -17.34 0.88 -3.71
N VAL A 73 -16.62 1.67 -2.94
CA VAL A 73 -15.89 2.85 -3.40
C VAL A 73 -14.41 2.65 -3.13
N SER A 74 -13.60 2.69 -4.19
CA SER A 74 -12.15 2.67 -4.05
C SER A 74 -11.65 4.05 -3.60
N LEU A 75 -10.95 4.10 -2.48
CA LEU A 75 -10.28 5.31 -1.99
C LEU A 75 -8.90 5.45 -2.58
N GLN A 76 -8.15 4.36 -2.57
CA GLN A 76 -6.80 4.28 -3.08
C GLN A 76 -6.63 2.94 -3.79
N SER A 77 -5.97 2.95 -4.93
CA SER A 77 -5.65 1.75 -5.68
C SER A 77 -4.16 1.74 -5.96
N GLN A 78 -3.51 0.58 -5.77
CA GLN A 78 -2.07 0.39 -5.96
C GLN A 78 -1.24 1.41 -5.15
N LEU A 79 -1.64 1.62 -3.89
CA LEU A 79 -0.90 2.46 -2.96
C LEU A 79 0.34 1.71 -2.48
N GLU A 80 1.52 2.21 -2.80
CA GLU A 80 2.75 1.76 -2.15
C GLU A 80 2.74 2.24 -0.70
N MET A 81 2.75 1.29 0.23
CA MET A 81 2.74 1.56 1.66
C MET A 81 4.12 2.04 2.09
N GLY A 82 4.40 3.33 1.86
CA GLY A 82 5.69 3.93 2.20
C GLY A 82 6.09 3.78 3.67
N THR A 83 7.39 3.76 3.93
CA THR A 83 7.92 3.82 5.29
C THR A 83 7.66 5.21 5.89
N GLY A 84 7.02 5.25 7.06
CA GLY A 84 6.62 6.48 7.73
C GLY A 84 5.12 6.59 7.93
N THR A 85 4.62 7.80 8.11
CA THR A 85 3.19 8.07 8.28
C THR A 85 2.65 8.81 7.07
N SER A 86 1.62 8.28 6.46
CA SER A 86 0.83 8.94 5.42
C SER A 86 -0.64 8.98 5.84
N SER A 87 -1.40 9.92 5.32
CA SER A 87 -2.80 10.10 5.70
C SER A 87 -3.68 10.56 4.55
N SER A 88 -4.97 10.26 4.66
CA SER A 88 -6.03 10.81 3.83
C SER A 88 -7.21 11.23 4.69
N SER A 89 -8.08 12.08 4.14
CA SER A 89 -9.33 12.49 4.79
C SER A 89 -10.52 12.15 3.89
N LEU A 90 -11.62 11.75 4.52
CA LEU A 90 -12.83 11.32 3.86
C LEU A 90 -14.03 11.89 4.61
N SER A 91 -14.92 12.58 3.90
CA SER A 91 -16.17 13.06 4.48
C SER A 91 -17.34 12.21 3.97
N LEU A 92 -18.11 11.64 4.89
CA LEU A 92 -19.20 10.72 4.58
C LEU A 92 -20.51 11.19 5.22
N PRO A 93 -21.67 10.95 4.58
CA PRO A 93 -22.96 11.13 5.23
C PRO A 93 -23.15 10.17 6.41
N THR A 94 -24.18 10.41 7.21
CA THR A 94 -24.58 9.50 8.28
C THR A 94 -24.82 8.10 7.74
N GLY A 95 -24.18 7.09 8.33
CA GLY A 95 -24.28 5.72 7.88
C GLY A 95 -23.33 4.78 8.60
N THR A 96 -23.32 3.54 8.17
CA THR A 96 -22.33 2.53 8.60
C THR A 96 -21.53 2.11 7.40
N TYR A 97 -20.23 2.22 7.49
CA TYR A 97 -19.29 1.95 6.39
C TYR A 97 -18.37 0.81 6.77
N GLN A 98 -18.06 -0.02 5.79
CA GLN A 98 -17.13 -1.13 5.92
C GLN A 98 -15.85 -0.78 5.19
N PHE A 99 -14.76 -0.58 5.91
CA PHE A 99 -13.45 -0.33 5.31
C PHE A 99 -12.70 -1.63 5.11
N ILE A 100 -12.10 -1.79 3.94
CA ILE A 100 -11.36 -2.98 3.54
C ILE A 100 -10.01 -2.52 2.99
N VAL A 101 -8.94 -3.16 3.47
CA VAL A 101 -7.59 -3.01 2.93
C VAL A 101 -7.10 -4.36 2.48
N GLU A 102 -6.67 -4.42 1.23
CA GLU A 102 -6.08 -5.61 0.61
C GLU A 102 -4.67 -5.27 0.16
N CYS A 103 -3.68 -5.99 0.67
CA CYS A 103 -2.28 -5.73 0.40
C CYS A 103 -1.59 -6.97 -0.16
N ALA A 104 -0.67 -6.73 -1.07
CA ALA A 104 0.26 -7.73 -1.57
C ALA A 104 1.68 -7.20 -1.51
N ASP A 105 2.58 -8.05 -1.08
CA ASP A 105 4.00 -7.78 -1.10
C ASP A 105 4.60 -8.27 -2.42
N PRO A 106 5.43 -7.45 -3.12
CA PRO A 106 6.05 -7.85 -4.38
C PRO A 106 6.99 -9.05 -4.25
N GLU A 107 7.66 -9.20 -3.11
CA GLU A 107 8.56 -10.30 -2.78
C GLU A 107 7.83 -11.48 -2.12
N LEU A 108 6.51 -11.35 -1.93
CA LEU A 108 5.64 -12.34 -1.28
C LEU A 108 5.92 -12.54 0.21
N ASP A 109 6.47 -11.55 0.87
CA ASP A 109 6.68 -11.56 2.31
C ASP A 109 5.35 -11.62 3.08
N ALA A 110 5.42 -12.19 4.27
CA ALA A 110 4.26 -12.28 5.13
C ALA A 110 3.97 -10.92 5.77
N LEU A 111 2.84 -10.33 5.41
CA LEU A 111 2.39 -9.05 5.94
C LEU A 111 1.72 -9.21 7.30
N SER A 112 1.95 -8.22 8.16
CA SER A 112 1.22 -8.04 9.41
C SER A 112 0.68 -6.61 9.45
N MET A 113 -0.61 -6.46 9.76
CA MET A 113 -1.28 -5.17 9.86
C MET A 113 -2.07 -5.08 11.15
N THR A 114 -1.84 -4.03 11.90
CA THR A 114 -2.63 -3.69 13.09
C THR A 114 -3.52 -2.50 12.76
N VAL A 115 -4.81 -2.64 13.01
CA VAL A 115 -5.80 -1.58 12.76
C VAL A 115 -6.40 -1.13 14.08
N THR A 116 -6.46 0.19 14.27
CA THR A 116 -7.16 0.83 15.40
C THR A 116 -8.11 1.88 14.90
N ILE A 117 -9.19 2.11 15.64
CA ILE A 117 -10.14 3.20 15.42
C ILE A 117 -10.07 4.11 16.65
N ASP A 118 -9.75 5.39 16.45
CA ASP A 118 -9.59 6.41 17.51
C ASP A 118 -8.62 5.97 18.63
N GLY A 119 -7.57 5.21 18.27
CA GLY A 119 -6.63 4.65 19.23
C GLY A 119 -7.22 3.59 20.17
N GLY A 120 -8.37 3.03 19.84
CA GLY A 120 -9.04 1.97 20.61
C GLY A 120 -8.34 0.62 20.52
N SER A 121 -9.10 -0.46 20.73
CA SER A 121 -8.56 -1.82 20.69
C SER A 121 -7.96 -2.15 19.33
N ALA A 122 -6.76 -2.69 19.33
CA ALA A 122 -6.06 -3.10 18.12
C ALA A 122 -6.62 -4.42 17.56
N MET A 123 -6.86 -4.44 16.26
CA MET A 123 -7.20 -5.63 15.50
C MET A 123 -5.96 -6.03 14.69
N LEU A 124 -5.54 -7.29 14.79
CA LEU A 124 -4.35 -7.79 14.08
C LEU A 124 -4.78 -8.68 12.93
N PHE A 125 -4.23 -8.41 11.76
CA PHE A 125 -4.38 -9.18 10.54
C PHE A 125 -3.01 -9.63 10.03
N THR A 126 -2.93 -10.85 9.49
CA THR A 126 -1.68 -11.39 8.91
C THR A 126 -2.00 -12.20 7.67
N GLY A 127 -1.14 -12.15 6.68
CA GLY A 127 -1.32 -12.91 5.44
C GLY A 127 -0.30 -12.56 4.37
N SER A 128 -0.32 -13.35 3.29
CA SER A 128 0.40 -13.07 2.05
C SER A 128 -0.39 -13.70 0.89
N PRO A 129 -1.22 -12.95 0.18
CA PRO A 129 -1.61 -11.54 0.44
C PRO A 129 -2.39 -11.37 1.75
N LEU A 130 -2.44 -10.12 2.25
CA LEU A 130 -3.17 -9.75 3.45
C LEU A 130 -4.50 -9.09 3.07
N SER A 131 -5.59 -9.46 3.75
CA SER A 131 -6.86 -8.73 3.74
C SER A 131 -7.32 -8.47 5.18
N THR A 132 -7.75 -7.24 5.46
CA THR A 132 -8.31 -6.91 6.78
C THR A 132 -9.74 -7.41 6.94
N GLY A 133 -10.39 -7.83 5.84
CA GLY A 133 -11.84 -8.00 5.87
C GLY A 133 -12.54 -6.68 6.16
N GLU A 134 -13.79 -6.76 6.59
CA GLU A 134 -14.65 -5.59 6.81
C GLU A 134 -14.42 -4.96 8.18
N ILE A 135 -13.93 -3.73 8.21
CA ILE A 135 -13.78 -2.93 9.43
C ILE A 135 -14.93 -1.94 9.50
N THR A 136 -15.84 -2.15 10.44
CA THR A 136 -17.07 -1.35 10.56
C THR A 136 -16.80 0.00 11.24
N VAL A 137 -17.14 1.10 10.57
CA VAL A 137 -17.04 2.47 11.08
C VAL A 137 -18.40 3.15 11.00
N PRO A 138 -19.06 3.39 12.15
CA PRO A 138 -20.31 4.14 12.18
C PRO A 138 -20.01 5.65 12.10
N VAL A 139 -20.69 6.33 11.17
CA VAL A 139 -20.75 7.79 11.06
C VAL A 139 -22.13 8.25 11.53
N GLN A 140 -22.21 9.05 12.59
CA GLN A 140 -23.47 9.36 13.26
C GLN A 140 -23.68 10.87 13.39
N ASP A 141 -24.96 11.29 13.44
CA ASP A 141 -25.33 12.66 13.75
C ASP A 141 -24.77 13.10 15.11
N GLY A 142 -24.31 14.33 15.19
CA GLY A 142 -23.70 14.86 16.41
C GLY A 142 -22.26 14.43 16.65
N MET A 143 -21.63 13.78 15.68
CA MET A 143 -20.21 13.51 15.69
C MET A 143 -19.44 14.83 15.59
N THR A 144 -18.94 15.33 16.72
CA THR A 144 -18.21 16.61 16.81
C THR A 144 -16.74 16.48 16.39
N LEU A 145 -16.27 15.26 16.23
CA LEU A 145 -14.89 14.94 15.86
C LEU A 145 -14.90 13.87 14.78
N SER A 146 -13.93 13.96 13.87
CA SER A 146 -13.63 12.89 12.93
C SER A 146 -13.21 11.61 13.67
N LYS A 147 -13.41 10.46 13.02
CA LYS A 147 -12.83 9.18 13.45
C LYS A 147 -11.55 8.94 12.67
N THR A 148 -10.52 8.51 13.37
CA THR A 148 -9.26 8.14 12.73
C THR A 148 -9.14 6.63 12.70
N ILE A 149 -9.00 6.05 11.50
CA ILE A 149 -8.63 4.66 11.29
C ILE A 149 -7.14 4.65 11.03
N THR A 150 -6.38 4.00 11.92
CA THR A 150 -4.93 3.90 11.77
C THR A 150 -4.56 2.48 11.42
N TYR A 151 -3.87 2.32 10.30
CA TYR A 151 -3.29 1.07 9.82
C TYR A 151 -1.78 1.11 10.04
N TYR A 152 -1.29 0.30 10.97
CA TYR A 152 0.14 0.06 11.15
C TYR A 152 0.49 -1.27 10.47
N TRP A 153 1.43 -1.25 9.54
CA TRP A 153 1.82 -2.43 8.76
C TRP A 153 3.31 -2.72 8.85
N THR A 154 3.67 -3.99 8.63
CA THR A 154 5.05 -4.44 8.44
C THR A 154 5.10 -5.70 7.57
N ASP A 155 6.14 -5.82 6.74
CA ASP A 155 6.53 -7.02 6.01
C ASP A 155 7.68 -7.78 6.69
N GLY A 156 8.10 -7.31 7.86
CA GLY A 156 9.24 -7.84 8.61
C GLY A 156 10.52 -7.03 8.41
N SER A 157 10.68 -6.37 7.27
CA SER A 157 11.84 -5.53 6.92
C SER A 157 11.48 -4.06 6.90
N ASN A 158 10.32 -3.75 6.33
CA ASN A 158 9.75 -2.42 6.26
C ASN A 158 8.56 -2.29 7.20
N TYR A 159 8.24 -1.07 7.59
CA TYR A 159 7.06 -0.76 8.37
C TYR A 159 6.60 0.67 8.12
N GLY A 160 5.32 0.92 8.32
CA GLY A 160 4.75 2.24 8.18
C GLY A 160 3.36 2.36 8.78
N THR A 161 2.81 3.55 8.68
CA THR A 161 1.48 3.88 9.19
C THR A 161 0.69 4.61 8.10
N TYR A 162 -0.55 4.20 7.91
CA TYR A 162 -1.50 4.91 7.08
C TYR A 162 -2.73 5.28 7.90
N GLU A 163 -3.17 6.53 7.79
CA GLU A 163 -4.29 7.05 8.56
C GLU A 163 -5.41 7.54 7.64
N ILE A 164 -6.65 7.15 7.94
CA ILE A 164 -7.83 7.68 7.29
C ILE A 164 -8.63 8.45 8.33
N GLU A 165 -8.74 9.75 8.13
CA GLU A 165 -9.61 10.61 8.92
C GLU A 165 -11.00 10.63 8.29
N VAL A 166 -11.98 10.03 8.96
CA VAL A 166 -13.39 9.97 8.52
C VAL A 166 -14.19 11.01 9.28
N SER A 167 -14.72 11.98 8.58
CA SER A 167 -15.60 13.02 9.13
C SER A 167 -17.03 12.87 8.62
N LEU A 168 -17.98 13.38 9.39
CA LEU A 168 -19.36 13.56 8.92
C LEU A 168 -19.36 14.71 7.89
N ILE A 169 -20.02 14.50 6.75
CA ILE A 169 -20.38 15.64 5.89
C ILE A 169 -21.32 16.50 6.71
N GLY A 170 -20.85 17.71 7.08
CA GLY A 170 -21.66 18.65 7.84
C GLY A 170 -22.94 18.95 7.09
N ASP A 171 -24.07 18.72 7.75
CA ASP A 171 -25.37 19.18 7.30
C ASP A 171 -25.47 20.69 7.64
N ASP A 172 -24.41 21.43 7.26
CA ASP A 172 -24.31 22.88 7.55
C ASP A 172 -25.36 23.72 6.80
N ASP A 173 -26.22 23.07 6.01
CA ASP A 173 -27.28 23.71 5.23
C ASP A 173 -28.70 23.24 5.58
N ALA A 174 -28.93 22.61 6.71
CA ALA A 174 -30.27 22.44 7.22
C ALA A 174 -30.77 23.76 7.87
N ASP A 175 -30.69 24.86 7.15
CA ASP A 175 -31.56 26.01 7.41
C ASP A 175 -32.97 25.62 6.95
N PRO A 176 -33.90 25.38 7.89
CA PRO A 176 -35.28 25.00 7.56
C PRO A 176 -36.03 26.06 6.74
N ASN A 177 -35.40 27.20 6.43
CA ASN A 177 -35.96 28.30 5.67
C ASN A 177 -35.38 28.49 4.26
N THR A 178 -34.31 27.80 3.89
CA THR A 178 -33.79 27.83 2.52
C THR A 178 -34.25 26.57 1.80
N GLY A 179 -35.31 26.71 1.00
CA GLY A 179 -35.83 25.62 0.16
C GLY A 179 -34.75 25.07 -0.74
N TRP A 180 -34.17 23.94 -0.38
CA TRP A 180 -33.16 23.23 -1.16
C TRP A 180 -33.75 22.74 -2.49
N LEU A 181 -33.16 23.19 -3.56
CA LEU A 181 -33.39 22.59 -4.87
C LEU A 181 -32.56 21.28 -4.91
N PRO A 182 -33.17 20.09 -5.17
CA PRO A 182 -32.45 18.86 -5.39
C PRO A 182 -31.66 18.98 -6.72
N GLY A 183 -30.38 19.25 -6.65
CA GLY A 183 -29.57 19.44 -7.85
C GLY A 183 -28.05 19.47 -7.62
N PHE A 184 -27.59 19.56 -6.39
CA PHE A 184 -26.14 19.73 -6.13
C PHE A 184 -25.34 18.44 -6.18
N GLU A 185 -25.95 17.28 -5.99
CA GLU A 185 -25.26 15.97 -6.09
C GLU A 185 -24.82 15.64 -7.53
N LEU A 186 -25.43 16.26 -8.54
CA LEU A 186 -25.08 16.07 -9.94
C LEU A 186 -23.72 16.67 -10.35
N TRP A 187 -23.19 17.61 -9.58
CA TRP A 187 -21.93 18.29 -9.94
C TRP A 187 -20.69 17.52 -9.54
N ILE A 188 -20.74 16.80 -8.41
CA ILE A 188 -19.58 16.01 -7.91
C ILE A 188 -19.39 14.79 -8.80
N THR A 189 -20.47 14.12 -9.19
CA THR A 189 -20.40 13.00 -10.15
C THR A 189 -20.00 13.47 -11.55
N LEU A 190 -20.39 14.68 -11.96
CA LEU A 190 -19.97 15.23 -13.26
C LEU A 190 -18.48 15.59 -13.28
N LEU A 191 -17.90 16.10 -12.17
CA LEU A 191 -16.48 16.39 -12.09
C LEU A 191 -15.63 15.10 -12.10
N ALA A 192 -16.05 14.05 -11.42
CA ALA A 192 -15.38 12.75 -11.43
C ALA A 192 -15.41 12.11 -12.83
N ILE A 193 -16.53 12.22 -13.55
CA ILE A 193 -16.65 11.71 -14.93
C ILE A 193 -15.78 12.54 -15.90
N ILE A 194 -15.67 13.85 -15.70
CA ILE A 194 -14.84 14.71 -16.55
C ILE A 194 -13.36 14.43 -16.34
N THR A 195 -12.91 14.22 -15.10
CA THR A 195 -11.51 13.90 -14.81
C THR A 195 -11.12 12.52 -15.35
N THR A 196 -11.97 11.50 -15.25
CA THR A 196 -11.72 10.17 -15.84
C THR A 196 -11.71 10.19 -17.36
N LEU A 197 -12.55 11.01 -18.00
CA LEU A 197 -12.55 11.16 -19.47
C LEU A 197 -11.33 11.94 -19.99
N PHE A 198 -10.80 12.89 -19.24
CA PHE A 198 -9.57 13.60 -19.62
C PHE A 198 -8.32 12.72 -19.44
N PHE A 199 -8.22 11.92 -18.38
CA PHE A 199 -7.09 11.01 -18.18
C PHE A 199 -7.03 9.87 -19.20
N ASN A 200 -8.17 9.36 -19.66
CA ASN A 200 -8.21 8.31 -20.70
C ASN A 200 -7.90 8.83 -22.11
N ARG A 201 -7.97 10.15 -22.35
CA ARG A 201 -7.71 10.72 -23.67
C ARG A 201 -6.22 11.01 -23.92
N THR A 202 -5.42 11.17 -22.86
CA THR A 202 -3.97 11.43 -22.97
C THR A 202 -3.13 10.15 -23.10
N ARG A 203 -3.69 8.95 -22.89
CA ARG A 203 -2.98 7.67 -23.08
C ARG A 203 -3.07 7.05 -24.48
N LYS A 204 -3.66 7.73 -25.46
CA LYS A 204 -3.81 7.22 -26.84
C LYS A 204 -2.96 7.93 -27.89
N ILE A 205 -1.97 8.72 -27.48
CA ILE A 205 -1.02 9.32 -28.41
C ILE A 205 0.39 9.15 -27.83
N ILE A 206 0.94 7.95 -28.01
CA ILE A 206 2.35 7.65 -28.28
C ILE A 206 2.39 6.25 -28.89
#